data_f278f6fad725ed4f5271640af99c3baf
#
_entry.id   f278f6fad725ed4f5271640af99c3baf
#
_cell.length_a   1.000
_cell.length_b   1.000
_cell.length_c   1.000
_cell.angle_alpha   90.00
_cell.angle_beta   90.00
_cell.angle_gamma   90.00
#
_symmetry.space_group_name_H-M   'P 1'
#
loop_
_entity.id
_entity.type
_entity.pdbx_description
1 polymer ?
#
loop_
_entity_poly.entity_id
_entity_poly.type
_entity_poly.pdbx_seq_one_letter_code
_entity_poly.pdbx_strand_id
1 'polypeptide(L)'
;PMPDAVYGMVDVGNFKNWNGNIADPQWTPWKLYSKDDIRQSSAYSSARFSLADPLHLILGARYTQYNIRYNPAGSPNTRLESTKDDVTPYAGLVYDINQDWSTYISYTSIFQPQDKRDASGRYLDPTTGKSYEAGVKADLFNTRLTTSLAIFRIEQDNVASNTYTYMPSGESIYESLDGVVSKGVEFELNGALTDNWQLTFGATRYIAEDKNGNAISSDQPRTTMKLFTRYQLPMLPELTVG
;
A
#
# COMPACT_ATOMS: atom_id res chain seq x y z
N PRO A 1 4.73 22.21 -9.85
CA PRO A 1 5.33 22.66 -11.09
C PRO A 1 6.69 22.00 -11.25
N MET A 2 6.95 21.42 -12.42
CA MET A 2 8.28 20.89 -12.77
C MET A 2 8.80 21.65 -13.98
N PRO A 3 10.08 22.08 -13.96
CA PRO A 3 10.70 22.58 -15.18
C PRO A 3 10.94 21.39 -16.11
N ASP A 4 10.70 21.60 -17.41
CA ASP A 4 11.09 20.62 -18.41
C ASP A 4 12.61 20.74 -18.60
N ALA A 5 13.33 19.62 -18.48
CA ALA A 5 14.71 19.57 -18.90
C ALA A 5 14.77 19.54 -20.42
N VAL A 6 15.47 20.44 -21.02
CA VAL A 6 15.81 20.34 -22.44
C VAL A 6 16.93 19.29 -22.54
N TYR A 7 16.53 18.04 -22.75
CA TYR A 7 17.47 16.95 -23.02
C TYR A 7 17.92 17.04 -24.47
N GLY A 8 19.10 17.65 -24.72
CA GLY A 8 19.89 17.26 -25.87
C GLY A 8 20.51 15.88 -25.62
N MET A 9 20.73 15.08 -26.65
CA MET A 9 21.62 13.92 -26.52
C MET A 9 22.96 14.42 -26.00
N VAL A 10 23.30 14.06 -24.78
CA VAL A 10 24.60 14.37 -24.22
C VAL A 10 25.54 13.23 -24.64
N ASP A 11 26.47 13.51 -25.54
CA ASP A 11 27.52 12.58 -25.89
C ASP A 11 28.51 12.51 -24.71
N VAL A 12 28.43 11.44 -23.94
CA VAL A 12 29.37 11.17 -22.84
C VAL A 12 30.67 10.53 -23.35
N GLY A 13 30.84 10.36 -24.66
CA GLY A 13 31.99 9.72 -25.24
C GLY A 13 32.11 8.22 -24.85
N ASN A 14 33.34 7.78 -24.54
CA ASN A 14 33.55 6.40 -24.10
C ASN A 14 33.10 6.23 -22.63
N PHE A 15 31.95 5.54 -22.44
CA PHE A 15 31.38 5.30 -21.11
C PHE A 15 32.36 4.67 -20.10
N LYS A 16 33.35 3.87 -20.57
CA LYS A 16 34.37 3.26 -19.69
C LYS A 16 35.32 4.29 -19.08
N ASN A 17 35.45 5.45 -19.71
CA ASN A 17 36.35 6.52 -19.26
C ASN A 17 35.57 7.75 -18.74
N TRP A 18 34.25 7.63 -18.62
CA TRP A 18 33.42 8.72 -18.14
C TRP A 18 33.66 8.97 -16.64
N ASN A 19 33.94 10.20 -16.30
CA ASN A 19 34.25 10.64 -14.94
C ASN A 19 33.00 10.98 -14.07
N GLY A 20 31.79 10.69 -14.59
CA GLY A 20 30.54 11.03 -13.92
C GLY A 20 30.08 12.47 -14.11
N ASN A 21 30.85 13.34 -14.76
CA ASN A 21 30.49 14.74 -14.97
C ASN A 21 29.68 14.89 -16.25
N ILE A 22 28.55 15.56 -16.13
CA ILE A 22 27.72 16.00 -17.23
C ILE A 22 27.36 17.48 -16.99
N ALA A 23 27.29 18.26 -18.04
CA ALA A 23 26.84 19.65 -17.91
C ALA A 23 25.41 19.67 -17.37
N ASP A 24 25.14 20.57 -16.44
CA ASP A 24 23.78 20.75 -15.93
C ASP A 24 22.81 21.01 -17.10
N PRO A 25 21.66 20.34 -17.15
CA PRO A 25 20.67 20.59 -18.19
C PRO A 25 20.18 22.04 -18.10
N GLN A 26 19.94 22.64 -19.24
CA GLN A 26 19.25 23.92 -19.28
C GLN A 26 17.78 23.70 -18.93
N TRP A 27 17.35 24.25 -17.80
CA TRP A 27 15.98 24.14 -17.35
C TRP A 27 15.11 25.23 -17.98
N THR A 28 13.93 24.83 -18.47
CA THR A 28 12.94 25.83 -18.87
C THR A 28 12.38 26.55 -17.63
N PRO A 29 11.84 27.76 -17.75
CA PRO A 29 11.12 28.40 -16.66
C PRO A 29 10.01 27.51 -16.13
N TRP A 30 9.76 27.58 -14.82
CA TRP A 30 8.69 26.84 -14.16
C TRP A 30 7.34 27.13 -14.83
N LYS A 31 6.65 26.07 -15.27
CA LYS A 31 5.34 26.14 -15.87
C LYS A 31 4.36 25.30 -15.07
N LEU A 32 3.21 25.86 -14.75
CA LEU A 32 2.12 25.10 -14.14
C LEU A 32 1.42 24.31 -15.24
N TYR A 33 1.42 22.99 -15.12
CA TYR A 33 0.69 22.09 -16.04
C TYR A 33 -0.74 21.81 -15.57
N SER A 34 -0.89 21.53 -14.28
CA SER A 34 -2.20 21.28 -13.66
C SER A 34 -2.19 21.63 -12.17
N LYS A 35 -3.37 21.74 -11.63
CA LYS A 35 -3.61 21.81 -10.20
C LYS A 35 -4.67 20.80 -9.82
N ASP A 36 -4.32 19.86 -8.95
CA ASP A 36 -5.23 18.86 -8.42
C ASP A 36 -5.60 19.21 -6.98
N ASP A 37 -6.90 19.30 -6.72
CA ASP A 37 -7.44 19.46 -5.38
C ASP A 37 -8.09 18.14 -4.97
N ILE A 38 -7.50 17.46 -3.97
CA ILE A 38 -8.01 16.21 -3.42
C ILE A 38 -8.51 16.45 -2.00
N ARG A 39 -9.73 16.00 -1.70
CA ARG A 39 -10.33 16.05 -0.38
C ARG A 39 -10.90 14.69 -0.02
N GLN A 40 -10.57 14.23 1.17
CA GLN A 40 -11.13 13.02 1.73
C GLN A 40 -11.65 13.29 3.13
N SER A 41 -12.88 12.86 3.39
CA SER A 41 -13.52 12.91 4.69
C SER A 41 -13.98 11.51 5.07
N SER A 42 -13.86 11.13 6.34
CA SER A 42 -14.26 9.81 6.80
C SER A 42 -14.81 9.88 8.22
N ALA A 43 -15.78 9.02 8.50
CA ALA A 43 -16.25 8.72 9.83
C ALA A 43 -16.23 7.21 10.04
N TYR A 44 -15.87 6.73 11.21
CA TYR A 44 -15.85 5.30 11.53
C TYR A 44 -16.38 5.04 12.92
N SER A 45 -16.89 3.82 13.11
CA SER A 45 -17.27 3.30 14.41
C SER A 45 -16.88 1.84 14.51
N SER A 46 -16.47 1.41 15.69
CA SER A 46 -16.19 0.01 15.99
C SER A 46 -16.64 -0.36 17.39
N ALA A 47 -16.99 -1.63 17.57
CA ALA A 47 -17.34 -2.22 18.86
C ALA A 47 -16.67 -3.58 19.01
N ARG A 48 -16.19 -3.88 20.24
CA ARG A 48 -15.70 -5.20 20.64
C ARG A 48 -16.67 -5.77 21.65
N PHE A 49 -17.12 -6.99 21.41
CA PHE A 49 -18.02 -7.74 22.24
C PHE A 49 -17.29 -8.97 22.79
N SER A 50 -17.23 -9.15 24.10
CA SER A 50 -16.79 -10.39 24.72
C SER A 50 -17.98 -11.34 24.77
N LEU A 51 -18.01 -12.31 23.85
CA LEU A 51 -19.08 -13.31 23.76
C LEU A 51 -18.93 -14.40 24.85
N ALA A 52 -17.67 -14.65 25.19
CA ALA A 52 -17.23 -15.51 26.30
C ALA A 52 -15.84 -15.06 26.73
N ASP A 53 -15.30 -15.50 27.84
CA ASP A 53 -13.96 -15.14 28.29
C ASP A 53 -12.88 -15.33 27.22
N PRO A 54 -12.83 -16.47 26.46
CA PRO A 54 -11.82 -16.62 25.41
C PRO A 54 -12.27 -16.11 24.03
N LEU A 55 -13.52 -15.62 23.87
CA LEU A 55 -14.09 -15.34 22.54
C LEU A 55 -14.57 -13.89 22.40
N HIS A 56 -13.97 -13.18 21.45
CA HIS A 56 -14.26 -11.77 21.20
C HIS A 56 -14.67 -11.52 19.74
N LEU A 57 -15.79 -10.84 19.57
CA LEU A 57 -16.29 -10.36 18.27
C LEU A 57 -15.98 -8.88 18.12
N ILE A 58 -15.38 -8.51 17.01
CA ILE A 58 -15.12 -7.10 16.62
C ILE A 58 -15.96 -6.81 15.39
N LEU A 59 -16.75 -5.74 15.45
CA LEU A 59 -17.53 -5.25 14.31
C LEU A 59 -17.28 -3.76 14.14
N GLY A 60 -17.27 -3.30 12.90
CA GLY A 60 -17.18 -1.89 12.61
C GLY A 60 -17.45 -1.57 11.16
N ALA A 61 -17.56 -0.28 10.89
CA ALA A 61 -17.69 0.26 9.56
C ALA A 61 -17.07 1.64 9.47
N ARG A 62 -16.60 1.98 8.27
CA ARG A 62 -16.10 3.31 7.92
C ARG A 62 -16.86 3.83 6.72
N TYR A 63 -17.43 5.03 6.84
CA TYR A 63 -17.89 5.81 5.71
C TYR A 63 -16.76 6.70 5.22
N THR A 64 -16.51 6.70 3.90
CA THR A 64 -15.50 7.55 3.27
C THR A 64 -16.12 8.28 2.11
N GLN A 65 -15.89 9.59 2.03
CA GLN A 65 -16.18 10.42 0.87
C GLN A 65 -14.87 10.96 0.31
N TYR A 66 -14.67 10.81 -0.99
CA TYR A 66 -13.50 11.27 -1.72
C TYR A 66 -13.93 12.17 -2.88
N ASN A 67 -13.29 13.34 -2.98
CA ASN A 67 -13.48 14.28 -4.07
C ASN A 67 -12.14 14.64 -4.70
N ILE A 68 -12.05 14.51 -6.01
CA ILE A 68 -10.89 14.94 -6.79
C ILE A 68 -11.32 15.95 -7.84
N ARG A 69 -10.56 17.04 -7.97
CA ARG A 69 -10.74 18.09 -8.97
C ARG A 69 -9.42 18.31 -9.70
N TYR A 70 -9.44 18.07 -10.99
CA TYR A 70 -8.32 18.36 -11.88
C TYR A 70 -8.58 19.67 -12.64
N ASN A 71 -7.61 20.58 -12.58
CA ASN A 71 -7.67 21.86 -13.25
C ASN A 71 -6.43 22.00 -14.14
N PRO A 72 -6.51 21.71 -15.45
CA PRO A 72 -5.40 21.88 -16.36
C PRO A 72 -5.09 23.38 -16.55
N ALA A 73 -3.81 23.71 -16.54
CA ALA A 73 -3.38 25.10 -16.77
C ALA A 73 -3.69 25.51 -18.21
N GLY A 74 -4.28 26.70 -18.37
CA GLY A 74 -4.59 27.26 -19.69
C GLY A 74 -5.86 26.72 -20.37
N SER A 75 -6.61 25.83 -19.73
CA SER A 75 -7.85 25.25 -20.27
C SER A 75 -8.94 25.13 -19.22
N PRO A 76 -9.50 26.25 -18.73
CA PRO A 76 -10.48 26.21 -17.64
C PRO A 76 -11.77 25.42 -17.96
N ASN A 77 -12.06 25.19 -19.24
CA ASN A 77 -13.23 24.46 -19.71
C ASN A 77 -13.06 22.92 -19.70
N THR A 78 -11.85 22.42 -19.38
CA THR A 78 -11.55 20.97 -19.31
C THR A 78 -11.40 20.48 -17.88
N ARG A 79 -11.98 21.20 -16.92
CA ARG A 79 -12.01 20.78 -15.51
C ARG A 79 -12.74 19.45 -15.37
N LEU A 80 -12.08 18.52 -14.70
CA LEU A 80 -12.68 17.24 -14.31
C LEU A 80 -12.93 17.23 -12.80
N GLU A 81 -14.07 16.70 -12.41
CA GLU A 81 -14.42 16.50 -11.01
C GLU A 81 -15.02 15.12 -10.84
N SER A 82 -14.62 14.41 -9.80
CA SER A 82 -15.19 13.13 -9.42
C SER A 82 -15.38 13.08 -7.92
N THR A 83 -16.59 12.72 -7.49
CA THR A 83 -16.91 12.43 -6.09
C THR A 83 -17.33 10.98 -6.00
N LYS A 84 -16.71 10.25 -5.09
CA LYS A 84 -16.98 8.84 -4.80
C LYS A 84 -17.10 8.66 -3.30
N ASP A 85 -18.02 7.83 -2.87
CA ASP A 85 -18.21 7.49 -1.47
C ASP A 85 -18.56 6.00 -1.32
N ASP A 86 -18.25 5.45 -0.16
CA ASP A 86 -18.59 4.07 0.18
C ASP A 86 -18.59 3.86 1.70
N VAL A 87 -19.28 2.79 2.11
CA VAL A 87 -19.26 2.27 3.47
C VAL A 87 -18.50 0.94 3.49
N THR A 88 -17.34 0.93 4.14
CA THR A 88 -16.49 -0.26 4.26
C THR A 88 -16.69 -0.96 5.61
N PRO A 89 -17.50 -2.03 5.68
CA PRO A 89 -17.64 -2.84 6.89
C PRO A 89 -16.40 -3.71 7.13
N TYR A 90 -16.16 -4.05 8.40
CA TYR A 90 -15.22 -5.06 8.82
C TYR A 90 -15.74 -5.85 10.00
N ALA A 91 -15.29 -7.09 10.11
CA ALA A 91 -15.60 -8.01 11.19
C ALA A 91 -14.37 -8.84 11.54
N GLY A 92 -14.21 -9.14 12.81
CA GLY A 92 -13.16 -10.03 13.31
C GLY A 92 -13.66 -10.90 14.46
N LEU A 93 -13.24 -12.14 14.48
CA LEU A 93 -13.45 -13.05 15.61
C LEU A 93 -12.08 -13.46 16.13
N VAL A 94 -11.85 -13.23 17.42
CA VAL A 94 -10.60 -13.56 18.12
C VAL A 94 -10.92 -14.59 19.19
N TYR A 95 -10.12 -15.64 19.24
CA TYR A 95 -10.19 -16.67 20.28
C TYR A 95 -8.86 -16.75 21.02
N ASP A 96 -8.88 -16.47 22.31
CA ASP A 96 -7.72 -16.56 23.19
C ASP A 96 -7.52 -18.03 23.59
N ILE A 97 -6.49 -18.67 23.04
CA ILE A 97 -6.14 -20.08 23.31
C ILE A 97 -5.66 -20.23 24.74
N ASN A 98 -4.85 -19.26 25.17
CA ASN A 98 -4.36 -19.09 26.54
C ASN A 98 -3.90 -17.64 26.77
N GLN A 99 -3.17 -17.36 27.85
CA GLN A 99 -2.71 -16.02 28.20
C GLN A 99 -1.70 -15.43 27.18
N ASP A 100 -0.99 -16.29 26.45
CA ASP A 100 0.07 -15.87 25.54
C ASP A 100 -0.31 -16.02 24.07
N TRP A 101 -1.29 -16.86 23.74
CA TRP A 101 -1.64 -17.23 22.36
C TRP A 101 -3.09 -16.91 22.03
N SER A 102 -3.31 -16.29 20.89
CA SER A 102 -4.64 -16.09 20.31
C SER A 102 -4.66 -16.48 18.84
N THR A 103 -5.83 -16.85 18.35
CA THR A 103 -6.10 -17.03 16.91
C THR A 103 -7.24 -16.14 16.48
N TYR A 104 -7.28 -15.79 15.21
CA TYR A 104 -8.32 -14.91 14.69
C TYR A 104 -8.67 -15.23 13.25
N ILE A 105 -9.87 -14.82 12.88
CA ILE A 105 -10.29 -14.65 11.49
C ILE A 105 -10.84 -13.24 11.32
N SER A 106 -10.62 -12.65 10.17
CA SER A 106 -11.12 -11.31 9.87
C SER A 106 -11.64 -11.16 8.44
N TYR A 107 -12.56 -10.25 8.28
CA TYR A 107 -13.11 -9.78 7.03
C TYR A 107 -13.04 -8.25 7.00
N THR A 108 -12.60 -7.69 5.89
CA THR A 108 -12.59 -6.24 5.68
C THR A 108 -12.98 -5.96 4.24
N SER A 109 -13.89 -5.02 4.00
CA SER A 109 -14.11 -4.51 2.65
C SER A 109 -13.10 -3.41 2.31
N ILE A 110 -12.85 -3.23 1.02
CA ILE A 110 -11.85 -2.31 0.48
C ILE A 110 -12.55 -1.26 -0.37
N PHE A 111 -12.21 0.00 -0.13
CA PHE A 111 -12.56 1.12 -0.97
C PHE A 111 -11.33 2.01 -1.10
N GLN A 112 -10.74 2.04 -2.31
CA GLN A 112 -9.55 2.81 -2.60
C GLN A 112 -9.81 3.71 -3.81
N PRO A 113 -10.09 5.00 -3.60
CA PRO A 113 -10.18 5.97 -4.68
C PRO A 113 -8.90 6.03 -5.50
N GLN A 114 -9.03 6.30 -6.79
CA GLN A 114 -7.91 6.38 -7.70
C GLN A 114 -8.01 7.59 -8.63
N ASP A 115 -6.85 8.04 -9.12
CA ASP A 115 -6.68 9.20 -9.99
C ASP A 115 -6.40 8.81 -11.46
N LYS A 116 -6.49 7.52 -11.77
CA LYS A 116 -6.23 6.99 -13.09
C LYS A 116 -7.39 7.30 -14.03
N ARG A 117 -7.09 7.49 -15.32
CA ARG A 117 -8.08 7.87 -16.34
C ARG A 117 -8.14 6.88 -17.49
N ASP A 118 -9.35 6.68 -18.01
CA ASP A 118 -9.63 5.86 -19.20
C ASP A 118 -9.30 6.63 -20.50
N ALA A 119 -9.45 5.96 -21.65
CA ALA A 119 -9.23 6.55 -22.98
C ALA A 119 -10.16 7.74 -23.30
N SER A 120 -11.27 7.90 -22.59
CA SER A 120 -12.18 9.04 -22.71
C SER A 120 -11.80 10.21 -21.80
N GLY A 121 -10.74 10.06 -20.99
CA GLY A 121 -10.28 11.06 -20.03
C GLY A 121 -11.04 11.09 -18.71
N ARG A 122 -11.97 10.16 -18.47
CA ARG A 122 -12.72 10.07 -17.21
C ARG A 122 -11.93 9.29 -16.17
N TYR A 123 -12.08 9.66 -14.90
CA TYR A 123 -11.54 8.88 -13.80
C TYR A 123 -12.16 7.48 -13.76
N LEU A 124 -11.32 6.47 -13.54
CA LEU A 124 -11.78 5.12 -13.22
C LEU A 124 -12.55 5.12 -11.89
N ASP A 125 -13.44 4.14 -11.74
CA ASP A 125 -14.12 3.92 -10.48
C ASP A 125 -13.10 3.49 -9.40
N PRO A 126 -13.38 3.74 -8.11
CA PRO A 126 -12.53 3.29 -7.02
C PRO A 126 -12.29 1.78 -7.09
N THR A 127 -11.08 1.36 -6.75
CA THR A 127 -10.82 -0.06 -6.49
C THR A 127 -11.63 -0.47 -5.28
N THR A 128 -12.48 -1.47 -5.45
CA THR A 128 -13.27 -2.09 -4.39
C THR A 128 -12.85 -3.53 -4.17
N GLY A 129 -13.22 -4.12 -3.05
CA GLY A 129 -12.88 -5.53 -2.83
C GLY A 129 -13.16 -6.01 -1.43
N LYS A 130 -12.64 -7.22 -1.15
CA LYS A 130 -12.79 -7.93 0.12
C LYS A 130 -11.45 -8.54 0.50
N SER A 131 -11.11 -8.42 1.77
CA SER A 131 -9.96 -9.09 2.37
C SER A 131 -10.42 -10.06 3.44
N TYR A 132 -9.90 -11.27 3.36
CA TYR A 132 -10.07 -12.33 4.36
C TYR A 132 -8.70 -12.69 4.90
N GLU A 133 -8.60 -12.80 6.21
CA GLU A 133 -7.37 -13.16 6.89
C GLU A 133 -7.66 -14.13 8.02
N ALA A 134 -6.76 -15.10 8.23
CA ALA A 134 -6.76 -15.97 9.39
C ALA A 134 -5.33 -16.08 9.91
N GLY A 135 -5.17 -16.01 11.22
CA GLY A 135 -3.83 -16.00 11.79
C GLY A 135 -3.78 -16.41 13.25
N VAL A 136 -2.55 -16.54 13.71
CA VAL A 136 -2.20 -16.81 15.11
C VAL A 136 -1.27 -15.70 15.57
N LYS A 137 -1.46 -15.22 16.78
CA LYS A 137 -0.61 -14.24 17.46
C LYS A 137 -0.13 -14.82 18.79
N ALA A 138 1.10 -14.45 19.16
CA ALA A 138 1.61 -14.78 20.46
C ALA A 138 2.35 -13.60 21.10
N ASP A 139 2.14 -13.43 22.39
CA ASP A 139 2.85 -12.51 23.28
C ASP A 139 3.76 -13.33 24.19
N LEU A 140 5.02 -13.38 23.88
CA LEU A 140 6.01 -14.24 24.51
C LEU A 140 6.89 -13.45 25.49
N PHE A 141 7.51 -14.14 26.45
CA PHE A 141 8.43 -13.56 27.43
C PHE A 141 7.82 -12.40 28.23
N ASN A 142 6.59 -12.60 28.77
CA ASN A 142 5.81 -11.56 29.46
C ASN A 142 5.59 -10.33 28.58
N THR A 143 5.06 -10.53 27.39
CA THR A 143 4.74 -9.50 26.38
C THR A 143 5.94 -8.74 25.81
N ARG A 144 7.17 -9.22 26.06
CA ARG A 144 8.39 -8.58 25.55
C ARG A 144 8.63 -8.86 24.06
N LEU A 145 8.09 -9.96 23.54
CA LEU A 145 8.20 -10.35 22.15
C LEU A 145 6.81 -10.72 21.64
N THR A 146 6.36 -9.99 20.61
CA THR A 146 5.12 -10.31 19.89
C THR A 146 5.46 -10.99 18.57
N THR A 147 4.68 -11.99 18.18
CA THR A 147 4.81 -12.64 16.88
C THR A 147 3.44 -12.93 16.29
N SER A 148 3.36 -12.92 14.97
CA SER A 148 2.15 -13.30 14.23
C SER A 148 2.49 -14.10 12.99
N LEU A 149 1.62 -15.03 12.66
CA LEU A 149 1.61 -15.75 11.40
C LEU A 149 0.19 -15.68 10.84
N ALA A 150 0.05 -15.20 9.63
CA ALA A 150 -1.23 -15.03 8.96
C ALA A 150 -1.22 -15.58 7.54
N ILE A 151 -2.38 -16.07 7.10
CA ILE A 151 -2.69 -16.31 5.69
C ILE A 151 -3.79 -15.35 5.28
N PHE A 152 -3.70 -14.83 4.07
CA PHE A 152 -4.67 -13.87 3.57
C PHE A 152 -5.09 -14.16 2.13
N ARG A 153 -6.30 -13.68 1.79
CA ARG A 153 -6.85 -13.63 0.45
C ARG A 153 -7.56 -12.29 0.26
N ILE A 154 -7.15 -11.56 -0.78
CA ILE A 154 -7.70 -10.26 -1.16
C ILE A 154 -8.29 -10.43 -2.56
N GLU A 155 -9.55 -10.03 -2.72
CA GLU A 155 -10.26 -10.00 -3.99
C GLU A 155 -10.54 -8.53 -4.33
N GLN A 156 -10.19 -8.09 -5.53
CA GLN A 156 -10.33 -6.69 -5.93
C GLN A 156 -10.93 -6.58 -7.32
N ASP A 157 -11.78 -5.57 -7.47
CA ASP A 157 -12.37 -5.12 -8.72
C ASP A 157 -11.97 -3.67 -8.98
N ASN A 158 -12.09 -3.23 -10.23
CA ASN A 158 -11.69 -1.90 -10.69
C ASN A 158 -10.19 -1.58 -10.45
N VAL A 159 -9.32 -2.57 -10.52
CA VAL A 159 -7.87 -2.35 -10.40
C VAL A 159 -7.36 -1.69 -11.67
N ALA A 160 -6.70 -0.53 -11.55
CA ALA A 160 -6.15 0.17 -12.71
C ALA A 160 -5.00 -0.61 -13.34
N SER A 161 -5.10 -0.89 -14.63
CA SER A 161 -4.06 -1.50 -15.46
C SER A 161 -3.61 -0.50 -16.52
N ASN A 162 -2.30 -0.29 -16.63
CA ASN A 162 -1.74 0.59 -17.65
C ASN A 162 -1.82 -0.09 -19.03
N THR A 163 -2.44 0.58 -19.99
CA THR A 163 -2.55 0.08 -21.38
C THR A 163 -1.29 0.31 -22.20
N TYR A 164 -0.29 1.03 -21.64
CA TYR A 164 0.92 1.50 -22.32
C TYR A 164 0.63 2.38 -23.54
N THR A 165 -0.55 2.97 -23.58
CA THR A 165 -0.96 3.98 -24.57
C THR A 165 -1.17 5.33 -23.88
N TYR A 166 -1.16 6.39 -24.68
CA TYR A 166 -1.18 7.75 -24.15
C TYR A 166 -2.29 8.57 -24.81
N MET A 167 -2.88 9.46 -24.01
CA MET A 167 -3.77 10.51 -24.52
C MET A 167 -2.97 11.53 -25.36
N PRO A 168 -3.64 12.34 -26.19
CA PRO A 168 -2.98 13.46 -26.89
C PRO A 168 -2.26 14.45 -25.96
N SER A 169 -2.68 14.51 -24.69
CA SER A 169 -2.02 15.30 -23.64
C SER A 169 -0.70 14.70 -23.11
N GLY A 170 -0.34 13.46 -23.51
CA GLY A 170 0.82 12.73 -23.02
C GLY A 170 0.56 11.91 -21.75
N GLU A 171 -0.65 11.93 -21.21
CA GLU A 171 -1.01 11.15 -20.02
C GLU A 171 -1.26 9.68 -20.37
N SER A 172 -0.85 8.76 -19.49
CA SER A 172 -1.11 7.32 -19.66
C SER A 172 -2.59 7.02 -19.58
N ILE A 173 -3.05 6.10 -20.44
CA ILE A 173 -4.41 5.56 -20.44
C ILE A 173 -4.42 4.28 -19.61
N TYR A 174 -5.45 4.15 -18.77
CA TYR A 174 -5.67 2.99 -17.92
C TYR A 174 -7.00 2.32 -18.25
N GLU A 175 -7.07 1.04 -18.01
CA GLU A 175 -8.29 0.25 -18.04
C GLU A 175 -8.56 -0.36 -16.67
N SER A 176 -9.81 -0.70 -16.42
CA SER A 176 -10.25 -1.36 -15.18
C SER A 176 -10.13 -2.87 -15.33
N LEU A 177 -9.47 -3.53 -14.38
CA LEU A 177 -9.42 -4.99 -14.24
C LEU A 177 -10.28 -5.43 -13.07
N ASP A 178 -11.16 -6.40 -13.31
CA ASP A 178 -12.00 -7.03 -12.30
C ASP A 178 -11.51 -8.46 -12.00
N GLY A 179 -11.85 -8.94 -10.80
CA GLY A 179 -11.54 -10.29 -10.36
C GLY A 179 -10.06 -10.53 -10.09
N VAL A 180 -9.35 -9.50 -9.66
CA VAL A 180 -7.97 -9.62 -9.21
C VAL A 180 -7.93 -10.28 -7.85
N VAL A 181 -7.13 -11.35 -7.73
CA VAL A 181 -6.97 -12.09 -6.48
C VAL A 181 -5.52 -12.08 -6.04
N SER A 182 -5.27 -11.60 -4.83
CA SER A 182 -3.98 -11.70 -4.14
C SER A 182 -4.13 -12.63 -2.94
N LYS A 183 -3.23 -13.61 -2.79
CA LYS A 183 -3.22 -14.54 -1.66
C LYS A 183 -1.81 -14.85 -1.21
N GLY A 184 -1.60 -14.99 0.09
CA GLY A 184 -0.26 -15.15 0.61
C GLY A 184 -0.20 -15.52 2.07
N VAL A 185 1.03 -15.49 2.58
CA VAL A 185 1.38 -15.73 3.98
C VAL A 185 2.27 -14.59 4.46
N GLU A 186 2.05 -14.18 5.69
CA GLU A 186 2.82 -13.15 6.38
C GLU A 186 3.26 -13.63 7.74
N PHE A 187 4.51 -13.34 8.09
CA PHE A 187 5.09 -13.60 9.40
C PHE A 187 5.73 -12.32 9.93
N GLU A 188 5.43 -12.00 11.18
CA GLU A 188 6.00 -10.87 11.88
C GLU A 188 6.54 -11.28 13.25
N LEU A 189 7.60 -10.61 13.66
CA LEU A 189 8.21 -10.75 14.97
C LEU A 189 8.76 -9.40 15.41
N ASN A 190 8.36 -8.94 16.59
CA ASN A 190 8.75 -7.64 17.10
C ASN A 190 8.90 -7.65 18.61
N GLY A 191 10.05 -7.16 19.09
CA GLY A 191 10.27 -7.03 20.52
C GLY A 191 11.67 -7.39 20.97
N ALA A 192 11.82 -7.72 22.26
CA ALA A 192 13.09 -8.04 22.89
C ALA A 192 13.27 -9.55 23.02
N LEU A 193 14.30 -10.10 22.37
CA LEU A 193 14.73 -11.49 22.56
C LEU A 193 15.43 -11.68 23.89
N THR A 194 16.20 -10.67 24.31
CA THR A 194 16.85 -10.60 25.64
C THR A 194 16.75 -9.17 26.15
N ASP A 195 17.20 -8.90 27.38
CA ASP A 195 17.19 -7.55 27.95
C ASP A 195 17.96 -6.54 27.09
N ASN A 196 18.97 -7.01 26.39
CA ASN A 196 19.86 -6.18 25.60
C ASN A 196 19.68 -6.29 24.09
N TRP A 197 18.81 -7.20 23.60
CA TRP A 197 18.66 -7.47 22.18
C TRP A 197 17.21 -7.32 21.73
N GLN A 198 16.97 -6.32 20.88
CA GLN A 198 15.70 -6.05 20.24
C GLN A 198 15.75 -6.44 18.77
N LEU A 199 14.62 -6.94 18.26
CA LEU A 199 14.48 -7.42 16.90
C LEU A 199 13.11 -7.02 16.36
N THR A 200 13.10 -6.55 15.12
CA THR A 200 11.90 -6.43 14.30
C THR A 200 12.14 -7.18 12.99
N PHE A 201 11.35 -8.19 12.74
CA PHE A 201 11.42 -8.99 11.52
C PHE A 201 10.03 -9.10 10.89
N GLY A 202 9.95 -8.95 9.57
CA GLY A 202 8.74 -9.17 8.79
C GLY A 202 9.08 -9.91 7.50
N ALA A 203 8.28 -10.89 7.15
CA ALA A 203 8.38 -11.64 5.90
C ALA A 203 6.99 -11.85 5.31
N THR A 204 6.84 -11.54 4.03
CA THR A 204 5.59 -11.73 3.28
C THR A 204 5.90 -12.43 1.97
N ARG A 205 5.09 -13.43 1.62
CA ARG A 205 5.09 -14.05 0.30
C ARG A 205 3.67 -14.14 -0.23
N TYR A 206 3.46 -13.66 -1.45
CA TYR A 206 2.14 -13.68 -2.06
C TYR A 206 2.21 -13.94 -3.56
N ILE A 207 1.07 -14.31 -4.15
CA ILE A 207 0.81 -14.32 -5.58
C ILE A 207 -0.36 -13.38 -5.87
N ALA A 208 -0.37 -12.76 -7.05
CA ALA A 208 -1.48 -11.95 -7.52
C ALA A 208 -1.80 -12.31 -8.97
N GLU A 209 -3.06 -12.61 -9.24
CA GLU A 209 -3.55 -13.16 -10.50
C GLU A 209 -4.84 -12.43 -10.93
N ASP A 210 -5.05 -12.31 -12.23
CA ASP A 210 -6.33 -11.88 -12.79
C ASP A 210 -7.35 -13.04 -12.77
N LYS A 211 -8.58 -12.79 -13.22
CA LYS A 211 -9.66 -13.80 -13.31
C LYS A 211 -9.33 -14.99 -14.22
N ASN A 212 -8.33 -14.88 -15.09
CA ASN A 212 -7.90 -15.92 -15.99
C ASN A 212 -6.69 -16.70 -15.45
N GLY A 213 -6.18 -16.34 -14.26
CA GLY A 213 -5.00 -16.93 -13.63
C GLY A 213 -3.67 -16.36 -14.16
N ASN A 214 -3.69 -15.28 -14.91
CA ASN A 214 -2.46 -14.62 -15.35
C ASN A 214 -1.87 -13.79 -14.21
N ALA A 215 -0.56 -13.87 -14.03
CA ALA A 215 0.13 -13.06 -13.03
C ALA A 215 0.03 -11.56 -13.39
N ILE A 216 -0.37 -10.76 -12.41
CA ILE A 216 -0.45 -9.28 -12.53
C ILE A 216 0.60 -8.61 -11.66
N SER A 217 0.94 -7.35 -11.96
CA SER A 217 1.94 -6.57 -11.21
C SER A 217 3.24 -7.37 -11.03
N SER A 218 3.72 -7.99 -12.12
CA SER A 218 4.89 -8.89 -12.09
C SER A 218 6.21 -8.16 -11.84
N ASP A 219 6.21 -6.84 -11.89
CA ASP A 219 7.29 -5.92 -11.53
C ASP A 219 7.46 -5.77 -10.01
N GLN A 220 6.48 -6.22 -9.21
CA GLN A 220 6.53 -6.15 -7.75
C GLN A 220 7.14 -7.41 -7.14
N PRO A 221 8.02 -7.30 -6.12
CA PRO A 221 8.57 -8.45 -5.42
C PRO A 221 7.47 -9.31 -4.79
N ARG A 222 7.46 -10.60 -5.10
CA ARG A 222 6.49 -11.58 -4.53
C ARG A 222 6.90 -12.10 -3.16
N THR A 223 8.13 -11.91 -2.81
CA THR A 223 8.67 -12.22 -1.48
C THR A 223 9.40 -11.00 -0.97
N THR A 224 9.04 -10.55 0.19
CA THR A 224 9.69 -9.43 0.87
C THR A 224 10.10 -9.88 2.26
N MET A 225 11.32 -9.54 2.66
CA MET A 225 11.82 -9.74 4.02
C MET A 225 12.47 -8.45 4.50
N LYS A 226 12.18 -8.08 5.73
CA LYS A 226 12.74 -6.91 6.39
C LYS A 226 13.23 -7.31 7.76
N LEU A 227 14.45 -6.94 8.08
CA LEU A 227 15.06 -7.19 9.40
C LEU A 227 15.67 -5.90 9.90
N PHE A 228 15.31 -5.55 11.11
CA PHE A 228 16.02 -4.55 11.90
C PHE A 228 16.37 -5.16 13.25
N THR A 229 17.60 -4.94 13.71
CA THR A 229 18.07 -5.45 15.01
C THR A 229 18.84 -4.35 15.75
N ARG A 230 18.74 -4.36 17.06
CA ARG A 230 19.41 -3.42 17.95
C ARG A 230 19.96 -4.20 19.15
N TYR A 231 21.27 -4.10 19.37
CA TYR A 231 21.95 -4.75 20.48
C TYR A 231 22.71 -3.75 21.35
N GLN A 232 22.40 -3.72 22.64
CA GLN A 232 23.12 -2.93 23.63
C GLN A 232 24.24 -3.80 24.20
N LEU A 233 25.47 -3.31 24.12
CA LEU A 233 26.63 -4.07 24.62
C LEU A 233 26.64 -4.10 26.15
N PRO A 234 26.59 -5.28 26.79
CA PRO A 234 26.59 -5.36 28.25
C PRO A 234 27.87 -4.79 28.89
N MET A 235 29.01 -4.85 28.18
CA MET A 235 30.29 -4.32 28.66
C MET A 235 30.41 -2.80 28.52
N LEU A 236 29.59 -2.20 27.65
CA LEU A 236 29.53 -0.76 27.40
C LEU A 236 28.04 -0.37 27.23
N PRO A 237 27.30 -0.23 28.34
CA PRO A 237 25.85 -0.03 28.27
C PRO A 237 25.41 1.24 27.55
N GLU A 238 26.28 2.20 27.37
CA GLU A 238 26.04 3.44 26.60
C GLU A 238 26.14 3.22 25.08
N LEU A 239 26.71 2.06 24.64
CA LEU A 239 26.87 1.73 23.23
C LEU A 239 25.78 0.75 22.78
N THR A 240 25.03 1.18 21.80
CA THR A 240 24.04 0.35 21.12
C THR A 240 24.37 0.29 19.63
N VAL A 241 24.31 -0.91 19.05
CA VAL A 241 24.58 -1.19 17.63
C VAL A 241 23.29 -1.70 16.99
N GLY A 242 23.00 -1.26 15.75
CA GLY A 242 21.81 -1.67 14.99
C GLY A 242 21.99 -1.44 13.50
#